data_f3a72fa4b51216be473c44dbb5668877
#
_entry.id   f3a72fa4b51216be473c44dbb5668877
#
_cell.length_a   1.000
_cell.length_b   1.000
_cell.length_c   1.000
_cell.angle_alpha   90.00
_cell.angle_beta   90.00
_cell.angle_gamma   90.00
#
_symmetry.space_group_name_H-M   'P 1'
#
loop_
_entity.id
_entity.type
_entity.pdbx_description
1 polymer ?
#
loop_
_entity_poly.entity_id
_entity_poly.type
_entity_poly.pdbx_seq_one_letter_code
_entity_poly.pdbx_strand_id
1 'polypeptide(L)'
;MTTASTPPGVAARLVDAAAGPSVSFELYPPRTEAGMTALKATVERLAEARPDFFSVTYGASGSTQESSREVVRWLLATTDARVVAHLTCVGAPWEYVRRVAEGFLEDGVRDLLALRGDPPRGTRDWRPHPEGLRSGSELVARLRALGDELGEPLSIGVAATPS
;
A
#
# COMPACT_ATOMS: atom_id res chain seq x y z
N MET A 1 -18.32 26.31 -9.04
CA MET A 1 -17.63 25.31 -8.19
C MET A 1 -16.87 24.39 -9.12
N THR A 2 -15.57 24.59 -9.26
CA THR A 2 -14.70 23.75 -10.10
C THR A 2 -14.50 22.44 -9.34
N THR A 3 -15.06 21.34 -9.84
CA THR A 3 -14.76 20.02 -9.32
C THR A 3 -13.29 19.75 -9.61
N ALA A 4 -12.46 19.81 -8.59
CA ALA A 4 -11.07 19.39 -8.70
C ALA A 4 -11.10 17.90 -9.10
N SER A 5 -10.73 17.60 -10.35
CA SER A 5 -10.57 16.24 -10.81
C SER A 5 -9.48 15.59 -9.97
N THR A 6 -9.81 14.53 -9.24
CA THR A 6 -8.80 13.74 -8.54
C THR A 6 -7.76 13.29 -9.57
N PRO A 7 -6.47 13.55 -9.35
CA PRO A 7 -5.45 13.13 -10.30
C PRO A 7 -5.48 11.61 -10.48
N PRO A 8 -5.15 11.09 -11.68
CA PRO A 8 -5.18 9.67 -11.96
C PRO A 8 -4.30 8.92 -10.96
N GLY A 9 -4.73 7.72 -10.53
CA GLY A 9 -3.98 6.86 -9.64
C GLY A 9 -2.65 6.39 -10.26
N VAL A 10 -1.77 5.80 -9.45
CA VAL A 10 -0.47 5.27 -9.90
C VAL A 10 -0.64 4.28 -11.05
N ALA A 11 -1.66 3.41 -11.02
CA ALA A 11 -1.91 2.47 -12.11
C ALA A 11 -2.14 3.17 -13.46
N ALA A 12 -2.92 4.26 -13.48
CA ALA A 12 -3.15 5.04 -14.69
C ALA A 12 -1.86 5.72 -15.20
N ARG A 13 -1.04 6.22 -14.28
CA ARG A 13 0.27 6.83 -14.61
C ARG A 13 1.23 5.82 -15.24
N LEU A 14 1.28 4.59 -14.71
CA LEU A 14 2.19 3.54 -15.19
C LEU A 14 1.80 2.98 -16.58
N VAL A 15 0.54 3.07 -16.99
CA VAL A 15 0.09 2.61 -18.32
C VAL A 15 0.10 3.71 -19.37
N ASP A 16 0.36 4.96 -18.98
CA ASP A 16 0.48 6.09 -19.92
C ASP A 16 1.85 6.09 -20.58
N ALA A 17 1.93 5.50 -21.78
CA ALA A 17 3.17 5.44 -22.56
C ALA A 17 3.75 6.82 -22.94
N ALA A 18 2.94 7.87 -22.94
CA ALA A 18 3.37 9.24 -23.24
C ALA A 18 4.06 9.92 -22.04
N ALA A 19 3.87 9.38 -20.85
CA ALA A 19 4.38 9.98 -19.62
C ALA A 19 5.89 9.77 -19.38
N GLY A 20 6.58 8.97 -20.21
CA GLY A 20 7.98 8.62 -20.04
C GLY A 20 8.26 7.63 -18.90
N PRO A 21 9.52 7.40 -18.53
CA PRO A 21 9.88 6.47 -17.46
C PRO A 21 9.33 6.95 -16.10
N SER A 22 8.83 6.00 -15.31
CA SER A 22 8.39 6.25 -13.93
C SER A 22 9.52 5.90 -12.96
N VAL A 23 9.70 6.75 -11.94
CA VAL A 23 10.68 6.53 -10.85
C VAL A 23 9.92 6.41 -9.54
N SER A 24 10.20 5.36 -8.79
CA SER A 24 9.62 5.15 -7.46
C SER A 24 10.63 4.55 -6.49
N PHE A 25 10.36 4.70 -5.21
CA PHE A 25 11.15 4.09 -4.15
C PHE A 25 10.26 3.28 -3.23
N GLU A 26 10.73 2.08 -2.88
CA GLU A 26 10.07 1.23 -1.89
C GLU A 26 10.71 1.44 -0.52
N LEU A 27 9.89 1.69 0.49
CA LEU A 27 10.31 1.98 1.85
C LEU A 27 9.91 0.84 2.79
N TYR A 28 10.86 0.45 3.63
CA TYR A 28 10.67 -0.56 4.67
C TYR A 28 10.52 0.14 6.03
N PRO A 29 9.34 0.10 6.66
CA PRO A 29 9.12 0.73 7.95
C PRO A 29 10.09 0.19 9.01
N PRO A 30 10.80 1.07 9.71
CA PRO A 30 11.76 0.67 10.73
C PRO A 30 11.05 0.21 12.01
N ARG A 31 11.78 -0.52 12.86
CA ARG A 31 11.28 -1.04 14.13
C ARG A 31 11.70 -0.19 15.32
N THR A 32 12.48 0.87 15.11
CA THR A 32 13.04 1.71 16.16
C THR A 32 12.88 3.19 15.81
N GLU A 33 12.79 4.05 16.81
CA GLU A 33 12.73 5.51 16.62
C GLU A 33 13.95 6.06 15.86
N ALA A 34 15.14 5.56 16.18
CA ALA A 34 16.36 5.94 15.45
C ALA A 34 16.28 5.56 13.97
N GLY A 35 15.72 4.37 13.67
CA GLY A 35 15.45 3.95 12.30
C GLY A 35 14.42 4.84 11.62
N MET A 36 13.37 5.27 12.32
CA MET A 36 12.36 6.19 11.78
C MET A 36 12.99 7.55 11.44
N THR A 37 13.83 8.09 12.32
CA THR A 37 14.57 9.34 12.05
C THR A 37 15.47 9.21 10.83
N ALA A 38 16.18 8.10 10.70
CA ALA A 38 17.06 7.85 9.56
C ALA A 38 16.25 7.66 8.25
N LEU A 39 15.08 6.99 8.30
CA LEU A 39 14.19 6.85 7.16
C LEU A 39 13.69 8.22 6.69
N LYS A 40 13.23 9.07 7.60
CA LYS A 40 12.72 10.41 7.28
C LYS A 40 13.80 11.25 6.57
N ALA A 41 15.01 11.29 7.11
CA ALA A 41 16.14 11.99 6.48
C ALA A 41 16.52 11.41 5.10
N THR A 42 16.35 10.10 4.92
CA THR A 42 16.58 9.45 3.60
C THR A 42 15.52 9.86 2.60
N VAL A 43 14.25 9.84 3.01
CA VAL A 43 13.13 10.21 2.12
C VAL A 43 13.21 11.68 1.69
N GLU A 44 13.60 12.60 2.58
CA GLU A 44 13.82 14.00 2.21
C GLU A 44 14.81 14.14 1.04
N ARG A 45 15.91 13.39 1.07
CA ARG A 45 16.88 13.35 -0.04
C ARG A 45 16.35 12.67 -1.30
N LEU A 46 15.58 11.60 -1.15
CA LEU A 46 14.97 10.89 -2.29
C LEU A 46 13.89 11.75 -2.95
N ALA A 47 13.18 12.57 -2.20
CA ALA A 47 12.17 13.49 -2.72
C ALA A 47 12.75 14.55 -3.67
N GLU A 48 14.03 14.90 -3.54
CA GLU A 48 14.74 15.79 -4.49
C GLU A 48 14.75 15.23 -5.93
N ALA A 49 14.73 13.90 -6.08
CA ALA A 49 14.60 13.22 -7.37
C ALA A 49 13.19 13.31 -7.97
N ARG A 50 12.22 13.85 -7.24
CA ARG A 50 10.81 13.98 -7.62
C ARG A 50 10.21 12.65 -8.14
N PRO A 51 10.21 11.59 -7.30
CA PRO A 51 9.64 10.31 -7.69
C PRO A 51 8.15 10.44 -7.98
N ASP A 52 7.62 9.59 -8.85
CA ASP A 52 6.19 9.52 -9.13
C ASP A 52 5.41 9.02 -7.91
N PHE A 53 6.00 8.10 -7.14
CA PHE A 53 5.42 7.61 -5.89
C PHE A 53 6.47 6.98 -4.96
N PHE A 54 6.10 6.91 -3.68
CA PHE A 54 6.72 6.04 -2.70
C PHE A 54 5.80 4.87 -2.41
N SER A 55 6.32 3.64 -2.36
CA SER A 55 5.58 2.50 -1.85
C SER A 55 6.06 2.13 -0.45
N VAL A 56 5.15 1.70 0.41
CA VAL A 56 5.45 1.37 1.80
C VAL A 56 5.09 -0.08 2.07
N THR A 57 6.08 -0.87 2.44
CA THR A 57 5.92 -2.29 2.76
C THR A 57 5.02 -2.46 3.99
N TYR A 58 4.09 -3.40 3.93
CA TYR A 58 3.22 -3.74 5.05
C TYR A 58 3.82 -4.89 5.86
N GLY A 59 4.01 -4.68 7.14
CA GLY A 59 4.57 -5.69 8.01
C GLY A 59 3.59 -6.81 8.35
N ALA A 60 4.11 -8.03 8.49
CA ALA A 60 3.31 -9.23 8.80
C ALA A 60 2.87 -9.33 10.28
N SER A 61 3.32 -8.45 11.17
CA SER A 61 3.01 -8.48 12.61
C SER A 61 2.57 -7.10 13.13
N GLY A 62 1.76 -7.07 14.19
CA GLY A 62 1.07 -5.88 14.71
C GLY A 62 1.93 -4.63 14.84
N SER A 63 3.11 -4.70 15.48
CA SER A 63 4.00 -3.54 15.66
C SER A 63 4.56 -2.99 14.34
N THR A 64 4.75 -3.85 13.34
CA THR A 64 5.22 -3.43 12.02
C THR A 64 4.10 -2.85 11.16
N GLN A 65 2.84 -3.17 11.46
CA GLN A 65 1.68 -2.58 10.80
C GLN A 65 1.46 -1.12 11.23
N GLU A 66 1.61 -0.83 12.53
CA GLU A 66 1.56 0.54 13.05
C GLU A 66 2.68 1.39 12.46
N SER A 67 3.91 0.87 12.42
CA SER A 67 5.04 1.56 11.79
C SER A 67 4.82 1.82 10.31
N SER A 68 4.19 0.89 9.57
CA SER A 68 3.84 1.10 8.16
C SER A 68 2.85 2.26 8.01
N ARG A 69 1.81 2.30 8.85
CA ARG A 69 0.80 3.36 8.81
C ARG A 69 1.39 4.72 9.22
N GLU A 70 2.30 4.74 10.19
CA GLU A 70 3.02 5.96 10.58
C GLU A 70 3.84 6.53 9.41
N VAL A 71 4.60 5.67 8.71
CA VAL A 71 5.39 6.09 7.53
C VAL A 71 4.47 6.63 6.44
N VAL A 72 3.35 5.94 6.15
CA VAL A 72 2.37 6.38 5.15
C VAL A 72 1.80 7.76 5.49
N ARG A 73 1.35 7.98 6.72
CA ARG A 73 0.82 9.28 7.17
C ARG A 73 1.86 10.39 7.06
N TRP A 74 3.08 10.09 7.46
CA TRP A 74 4.17 11.07 7.40
C TRP A 74 4.48 11.45 5.94
N LEU A 75 4.55 10.48 5.02
CA LEU A 75 4.75 10.72 3.59
C LEU A 75 3.66 11.60 3.01
N LEU A 76 2.38 11.26 3.27
CA LEU A 76 1.23 12.04 2.81
C LEU A 76 1.23 13.50 3.31
N ALA A 77 1.80 13.74 4.50
CA ALA A 77 1.88 15.06 5.10
C ALA A 77 3.09 15.88 4.64
N THR A 78 4.15 15.25 4.13
CA THR A 78 5.46 15.90 3.93
C THR A 78 5.99 15.85 2.51
N THR A 79 5.35 15.07 1.62
CA THR A 79 5.76 14.96 0.20
C THR A 79 4.59 15.20 -0.73
N ASP A 80 4.89 15.68 -1.94
CA ASP A 80 3.91 15.79 -3.03
C ASP A 80 3.80 14.48 -3.85
N ALA A 81 4.68 13.51 -3.60
CA ALA A 81 4.67 12.23 -4.27
C ALA A 81 3.48 11.39 -3.83
N ARG A 82 2.93 10.59 -4.74
CA ARG A 82 1.87 9.64 -4.38
C ARG A 82 2.40 8.58 -3.43
N VAL A 83 1.52 8.06 -2.60
CA VAL A 83 1.86 6.99 -1.64
C VAL A 83 1.08 5.74 -1.96
N VAL A 84 1.79 4.64 -2.24
CA VAL A 84 1.23 3.31 -2.44
C VAL A 84 1.41 2.51 -1.15
N ALA A 85 0.32 2.17 -0.48
CA ALA A 85 0.39 1.32 0.70
C ALA A 85 0.29 -0.16 0.30
N HIS A 86 1.21 -1.00 0.75
CA HIS A 86 1.07 -2.43 0.60
C HIS A 86 0.01 -2.95 1.57
N LEU A 87 -0.78 -3.92 1.13
CA LEU A 87 -1.77 -4.60 1.96
C LEU A 87 -1.73 -6.10 1.68
N THR A 88 -1.62 -6.89 2.75
CA THR A 88 -1.61 -8.36 2.65
C THR A 88 -2.84 -8.95 3.30
N CYS A 89 -3.31 -10.10 2.79
CA CYS A 89 -4.45 -10.82 3.37
C CYS A 89 -4.06 -12.16 4.02
N VAL A 90 -2.78 -12.51 4.04
CA VAL A 90 -2.29 -13.78 4.58
C VAL A 90 -2.65 -13.95 6.06
N GLY A 91 -3.25 -15.09 6.41
CA GLY A 91 -3.49 -15.48 7.80
C GLY A 91 -4.51 -14.66 8.59
N ALA A 92 -5.19 -13.69 7.98
CA ALA A 92 -6.15 -12.83 8.63
C ALA A 92 -7.58 -13.02 8.08
N PRO A 93 -8.63 -12.85 8.91
CA PRO A 93 -10.00 -12.79 8.43
C PRO A 93 -10.21 -11.52 7.60
N TRP A 94 -11.16 -11.58 6.64
CA TRP A 94 -11.49 -10.43 5.80
C TRP A 94 -11.83 -9.17 6.59
N GLU A 95 -12.59 -9.31 7.65
CA GLU A 95 -13.00 -8.18 8.49
C GLU A 95 -11.82 -7.39 9.08
N TYR A 96 -10.74 -8.08 9.42
CA TYR A 96 -9.51 -7.42 9.86
C TYR A 96 -8.82 -6.67 8.70
N VAL A 97 -8.70 -7.33 7.54
CA VAL A 97 -8.08 -6.72 6.34
C VAL A 97 -8.88 -5.51 5.88
N ARG A 98 -10.22 -5.60 5.93
CA ARG A 98 -11.14 -4.49 5.63
C ARG A 98 -10.86 -3.28 6.53
N ARG A 99 -10.80 -3.46 7.85
CA ARG A 99 -10.50 -2.36 8.78
C ARG A 99 -9.14 -1.70 8.51
N VAL A 100 -8.13 -2.49 8.14
CA VAL A 100 -6.82 -1.93 7.77
C VAL A 100 -6.93 -1.10 6.49
N ALA A 101 -7.65 -1.59 5.48
CA ALA A 101 -7.89 -0.86 4.24
C ALA A 101 -8.65 0.45 4.51
N GLU A 102 -9.75 0.39 5.27
CA GLU A 102 -10.52 1.57 5.68
C GLU A 102 -9.63 2.59 6.39
N GLY A 103 -8.77 2.15 7.30
CA GLY A 103 -7.82 3.02 7.97
C GLY A 103 -6.83 3.70 7.02
N PHE A 104 -6.36 3.03 5.98
CA PHE A 104 -5.54 3.68 4.94
C PHE A 104 -6.35 4.71 4.13
N LEU A 105 -7.61 4.41 3.82
CA LEU A 105 -8.49 5.34 3.10
C LEU A 105 -8.79 6.59 3.93
N GLU A 106 -9.04 6.45 5.23
CA GLU A 106 -9.20 7.54 6.19
C GLU A 106 -7.96 8.43 6.26
N ASP A 107 -6.77 7.84 6.19
CA ASP A 107 -5.49 8.56 6.16
C ASP A 107 -5.23 9.28 4.81
N GLY A 108 -6.07 9.03 3.79
CA GLY A 108 -5.96 9.68 2.47
C GLY A 108 -5.28 8.83 1.38
N VAL A 109 -4.92 7.56 1.67
CA VAL A 109 -4.37 6.65 0.65
C VAL A 109 -5.45 6.32 -0.37
N ARG A 110 -5.08 6.32 -1.65
CA ARG A 110 -5.94 5.90 -2.78
C ARG A 110 -5.26 4.88 -3.70
N ASP A 111 -3.98 4.64 -3.46
CA ASP A 111 -3.16 3.68 -4.23
C ASP A 111 -2.74 2.54 -3.31
N LEU A 112 -3.13 1.32 -3.64
CA LEU A 112 -2.84 0.12 -2.84
C LEU A 112 -2.09 -0.91 -3.68
N LEU A 113 -1.11 -1.60 -3.09
CA LEU A 113 -0.52 -2.82 -3.64
C LEU A 113 -1.11 -4.02 -2.92
N ALA A 114 -2.02 -4.72 -3.58
CA ALA A 114 -2.73 -5.88 -3.03
C ALA A 114 -1.90 -7.15 -3.19
N LEU A 115 -1.49 -7.73 -2.09
CA LEU A 115 -0.65 -8.92 -2.02
C LEU A 115 -1.36 -10.02 -1.24
N ARG A 116 -1.16 -11.29 -1.65
CA ARG A 116 -1.56 -12.39 -0.77
C ARG A 116 -0.77 -12.33 0.55
N GLY A 117 0.50 -12.05 0.46
CA GLY A 117 1.48 -12.20 1.52
C GLY A 117 2.01 -13.64 1.62
N ASP A 118 3.14 -13.81 2.31
CA ASP A 118 3.77 -15.11 2.50
C ASP A 118 3.32 -15.76 3.81
N PRO A 119 3.12 -17.08 3.81
CA PRO A 119 2.92 -17.83 5.05
C PRO A 119 4.06 -17.60 6.05
N PRO A 120 3.79 -17.71 7.36
CA PRO A 120 4.85 -17.64 8.37
C PRO A 120 5.98 -18.62 8.07
N ARG A 121 7.23 -18.17 8.23
CA ARG A 121 8.40 -19.02 7.98
C ARG A 121 8.34 -20.31 8.79
N GLY A 122 8.65 -21.44 8.14
CA GLY A 122 8.68 -22.76 8.79
C GLY A 122 7.33 -23.49 8.84
N THR A 123 6.27 -22.92 8.31
CA THR A 123 4.94 -23.56 8.24
C THR A 123 4.84 -24.39 6.95
N ARG A 124 4.91 -25.73 7.04
CA ARG A 124 4.79 -26.63 5.87
C ARG A 124 3.35 -26.81 5.39
N ASP A 125 2.38 -26.79 6.31
CA ASP A 125 0.96 -27.06 6.05
C ASP A 125 0.09 -25.80 6.32
N TRP A 126 0.57 -24.64 5.88
CA TRP A 126 -0.17 -23.43 6.06
C TRP A 126 -1.51 -23.45 5.28
N ARG A 127 -2.57 -23.00 5.94
CA ARG A 127 -3.88 -22.80 5.32
C ARG A 127 -4.36 -21.37 5.54
N PRO A 128 -5.08 -20.79 4.58
CA PRO A 128 -5.73 -19.51 4.79
C PRO A 128 -6.67 -19.54 6.00
N HIS A 129 -6.86 -18.41 6.64
CA HIS A 129 -7.89 -18.27 7.68
C HIS A 129 -9.25 -18.69 7.09
N PRO A 130 -10.13 -19.41 7.82
CA PRO A 130 -11.44 -19.85 7.31
C PRO A 130 -12.29 -18.72 6.74
N GLU A 131 -12.26 -17.54 7.38
CA GLU A 131 -12.94 -16.31 6.96
C GLU A 131 -12.01 -15.35 6.21
N GLY A 132 -10.82 -15.81 5.80
CA GLY A 132 -9.82 -15.01 5.11
C GLY A 132 -9.82 -15.23 3.61
N LEU A 133 -9.00 -14.45 2.95
CA LEU A 133 -8.80 -14.50 1.50
C LEU A 133 -7.65 -15.44 1.14
N ARG A 134 -7.77 -16.11 0.00
CA ARG A 134 -6.82 -17.15 -0.44
C ARG A 134 -5.76 -16.62 -1.39
N SER A 135 -6.05 -15.47 -2.05
CA SER A 135 -5.21 -14.95 -3.11
C SER A 135 -5.23 -13.42 -3.16
N GLY A 136 -4.23 -12.83 -3.82
CA GLY A 136 -4.23 -11.41 -4.15
C GLY A 136 -5.40 -11.01 -5.06
N SER A 137 -5.86 -11.91 -5.93
CA SER A 137 -7.02 -11.64 -6.81
C SER A 137 -8.31 -11.49 -6.02
N GLU A 138 -8.53 -12.32 -4.99
CA GLU A 138 -9.67 -12.17 -4.08
C GLU A 138 -9.59 -10.85 -3.29
N LEU A 139 -8.37 -10.46 -2.86
CA LEU A 139 -8.15 -9.18 -2.19
C LEU A 139 -8.48 -8.01 -3.11
N VAL A 140 -8.04 -8.03 -4.37
CA VAL A 140 -8.39 -6.99 -5.36
C VAL A 140 -9.90 -6.87 -5.52
N ALA A 141 -10.61 -7.99 -5.67
CA ALA A 141 -12.07 -7.97 -5.82
C ALA A 141 -12.77 -7.35 -4.60
N ARG A 142 -12.30 -7.68 -3.39
CA ARG A 142 -12.84 -7.12 -2.14
C ARG A 142 -12.52 -5.64 -1.97
N LEU A 143 -11.32 -5.20 -2.33
CA LEU A 143 -10.93 -3.79 -2.27
C LEU A 143 -11.71 -2.93 -3.29
N ARG A 144 -11.98 -3.46 -4.50
CA ARG A 144 -12.84 -2.77 -5.47
C ARG A 144 -14.26 -2.59 -4.94
N ALA A 145 -14.85 -3.66 -4.40
CA ALA A 145 -16.18 -3.60 -3.79
C ALA A 145 -16.23 -2.61 -2.60
N LEU A 146 -15.16 -2.56 -1.79
CA LEU A 146 -15.04 -1.60 -0.70
C LEU A 146 -14.96 -0.15 -1.22
N GLY A 147 -14.16 0.09 -2.27
CA GLY A 147 -14.07 1.40 -2.91
C GLY A 147 -15.41 1.87 -3.46
N ASP A 148 -16.14 0.96 -4.14
CA ASP A 148 -17.49 1.25 -4.66
C ASP A 148 -18.48 1.55 -3.53
N GLU A 149 -18.47 0.77 -2.43
CA GLU A 149 -19.30 0.96 -1.24
C GLU A 149 -19.08 2.33 -0.60
N LEU A 150 -17.82 2.76 -0.51
CA LEU A 150 -17.45 4.03 0.13
C LEU A 150 -17.46 5.23 -0.83
N GLY A 151 -17.67 5.01 -2.13
CA GLY A 151 -17.58 6.06 -3.14
C GLY A 151 -16.15 6.58 -3.36
N GLU A 152 -15.13 5.75 -3.04
CA GLU A 152 -13.72 6.11 -3.10
C GLU A 152 -13.03 5.41 -4.27
N PRO A 153 -12.57 6.14 -5.29
CA PRO A 153 -11.87 5.55 -6.42
C PRO A 153 -10.50 5.03 -5.98
N LEU A 154 -10.27 3.72 -6.11
CA LEU A 154 -9.02 3.07 -5.73
C LEU A 154 -8.20 2.68 -6.96
N SER A 155 -6.91 2.98 -6.90
CA SER A 155 -5.89 2.45 -7.80
C SER A 155 -5.25 1.23 -7.13
N ILE A 156 -5.38 0.04 -7.72
CA ILE A 156 -4.94 -1.22 -7.09
C ILE A 156 -3.95 -1.90 -8.01
N GLY A 157 -2.71 -2.01 -7.53
CA GLY A 157 -1.64 -2.80 -8.12
C GLY A 157 -1.58 -4.20 -7.51
N VAL A 158 -0.91 -5.12 -8.20
CA VAL A 158 -0.63 -6.49 -7.75
C VAL A 158 0.82 -6.87 -8.05
N ALA A 159 1.36 -7.84 -7.31
CA ALA A 159 2.63 -8.44 -7.69
C ALA A 159 2.41 -9.43 -8.84
N ALA A 160 3.24 -9.33 -9.87
CA ALA A 160 3.33 -10.31 -10.94
C ALA A 160 4.56 -11.17 -10.70
N THR A 161 4.38 -12.46 -10.47
CA THR A 161 5.48 -13.43 -10.44
C THR A 161 5.52 -14.14 -11.79
N PRO A 162 6.56 -13.95 -12.61
CA PRO A 162 6.73 -14.73 -13.83
C PRO A 162 6.83 -16.21 -13.44
N SER A 163 6.08 -17.07 -14.12
CA SER A 163 6.16 -18.54 -14.01
C SER A 163 7.33 -19.09 -14.83
#